data_2af9ea7ba920b56417539f6e1fcc880d
#
_entry.id   2af9ea7ba920b56417539f6e1fcc880d
#
_cell.length_a   1.000
_cell.length_b   1.000
_cell.length_c   1.000
_cell.angle_alpha   90.00
_cell.angle_beta   90.00
_cell.angle_gamma   90.00
#
_symmetry.space_group_name_H-M   'P 1'
#
loop_
_entity.id
_entity.type
_entity.pdbx_description
1 polymer ?
#
loop_
_entity_poly.entity_id
_entity_poly.type
_entity_poly.pdbx_seq_one_letter_code
_entity_poly.pdbx_strand_id
1 'polypeptide(L)'
;MKKIYTLIAAALLATGAAAQNPTAYFMEGSTFRSQFNPAFAPLRGYVNIPAIGGVNINVGGNIAVDNILFSRDGKLVTLLDSSVSAADALSGLKQNNLLGMDFRMNVIGFGAFTKNHKNFWSFDLNVRVNEDANLPYSLFEFIKLGKEGQIRNFGTSTDSYLEAAFSYSFPLMDDRLYIGIRGKFLAGLARALVTYDRFDISLREDRWAVLTQGTLDLTAAGAKVETDPDSETFEIGDLDFKPTKPAGYGFALDLGATYDILPNLQASLAVTDLGFISWSKKNSVMGVSTQETEFTGATVPENASEPVPDFDLEMLKFN
;
A
#
# COMPACT_ATOMS: atom_id res chain seq x y z
N MET A 1 -14.32 13.06 -31.60
CA MET A 1 -15.17 12.14 -30.82
C MET A 1 -14.63 10.71 -30.81
N LYS A 2 -14.35 10.07 -31.97
CA LYS A 2 -13.81 8.67 -31.98
C LYS A 2 -12.56 8.46 -31.09
N LYS A 3 -11.61 9.41 -31.07
CA LYS A 3 -10.39 9.32 -30.23
C LYS A 3 -10.69 9.36 -28.72
N ILE A 4 -11.74 10.05 -28.29
CA ILE A 4 -12.15 10.10 -26.87
C ILE A 4 -12.76 8.76 -26.47
N TYR A 5 -13.59 8.15 -27.30
CA TYR A 5 -14.14 6.82 -27.04
C TYR A 5 -13.07 5.74 -26.98
N THR A 6 -12.05 5.83 -27.85
CA THR A 6 -10.92 4.91 -27.85
C THR A 6 -10.07 5.09 -26.58
N LEU A 7 -9.87 6.31 -26.11
CA LEU A 7 -9.12 6.60 -24.88
C LEU A 7 -9.90 6.12 -23.64
N ILE A 8 -11.21 6.32 -23.60
CA ILE A 8 -12.07 5.81 -22.53
C ILE A 8 -12.11 4.27 -22.55
N ALA A 9 -12.23 3.65 -23.72
CA ALA A 9 -12.20 2.20 -23.86
C ALA A 9 -10.82 1.61 -23.48
N ALA A 10 -9.72 2.29 -23.85
CA ALA A 10 -8.35 1.89 -23.45
C ALA A 10 -8.13 2.05 -21.96
N ALA A 11 -8.65 3.11 -21.34
CA ALA A 11 -8.61 3.30 -19.89
C ALA A 11 -9.43 2.22 -19.15
N LEU A 12 -10.61 1.86 -19.67
CA LEU A 12 -11.45 0.79 -19.12
C LEU A 12 -10.84 -0.61 -19.28
N LEU A 13 -10.03 -0.83 -20.33
CA LEU A 13 -9.33 -2.09 -20.54
C LEU A 13 -8.00 -2.17 -19.77
N ALA A 14 -7.38 -1.04 -19.47
CA ALA A 14 -6.13 -0.97 -18.69
C ALA A 14 -6.36 -1.14 -17.17
N THR A 15 -7.55 -0.82 -16.69
CA THR A 15 -7.95 -1.15 -15.33
C THR A 15 -8.36 -2.62 -15.31
N GLY A 16 -7.40 -3.52 -15.17
CA GLY A 16 -7.71 -4.85 -14.66
C GLY A 16 -8.50 -4.61 -13.38
N ALA A 17 -9.79 -5.02 -13.37
CA ALA A 17 -10.68 -4.83 -12.24
C ALA A 17 -10.17 -5.69 -11.06
N ALA A 18 -9.12 -5.21 -10.40
CA ALA A 18 -8.79 -5.65 -9.07
C ALA A 18 -9.87 -5.06 -8.16
N ALA A 19 -10.92 -5.83 -7.92
CA ALA A 19 -11.95 -5.47 -6.95
C ALA A 19 -11.29 -5.47 -5.57
N GLN A 20 -10.79 -4.30 -5.17
CA GLN A 20 -10.34 -4.06 -3.82
C GLN A 20 -11.52 -4.37 -2.89
N ASN A 21 -11.43 -5.46 -2.15
CA ASN A 21 -12.44 -5.88 -1.19
C ASN A 21 -13.84 -6.14 -1.79
N PRO A 22 -14.03 -7.16 -2.64
CA PRO A 22 -15.29 -7.43 -3.33
C PRO A 22 -16.45 -7.66 -2.36
N THR A 23 -16.21 -8.26 -1.20
CA THR A 23 -17.24 -8.51 -0.19
C THR A 23 -17.87 -7.21 0.29
N ALA A 24 -17.06 -6.21 0.68
CA ALA A 24 -17.56 -4.94 1.18
C ALA A 24 -18.28 -4.13 0.10
N TYR A 25 -17.88 -4.28 -1.16
CA TYR A 25 -18.55 -3.63 -2.30
C TYR A 25 -20.01 -4.08 -2.46
N PHE A 26 -20.29 -5.36 -2.22
CA PHE A 26 -21.64 -5.94 -2.35
C PHE A 26 -22.46 -5.97 -1.06
N MET A 27 -21.90 -5.53 0.07
CA MET A 27 -22.62 -5.46 1.34
C MET A 27 -23.50 -4.23 1.43
N GLU A 28 -24.77 -4.32 1.03
CA GLU A 28 -25.72 -3.18 0.95
C GLU A 28 -25.95 -2.47 2.29
N GLY A 29 -25.86 -3.15 3.40
CA GLY A 29 -25.99 -2.56 4.73
C GLY A 29 -24.75 -1.82 5.23
N SER A 30 -23.63 -1.90 4.53
CA SER A 30 -22.37 -1.32 4.95
C SER A 30 -22.28 0.17 4.61
N THR A 31 -21.95 1.00 5.58
CA THR A 31 -21.65 2.42 5.38
C THR A 31 -20.37 2.64 4.57
N PHE A 32 -19.48 1.64 4.53
CA PHE A 32 -18.24 1.67 3.74
C PHE A 32 -18.45 1.59 2.23
N ARG A 33 -19.58 1.11 1.78
CA ARG A 33 -19.88 0.93 0.36
C ARG A 33 -19.71 2.22 -0.45
N SER A 34 -20.12 3.35 0.15
CA SER A 34 -19.97 4.68 -0.44
C SER A 34 -18.51 5.10 -0.67
N GLN A 35 -17.56 4.45 -0.02
CA GLN A 35 -16.13 4.71 -0.21
C GLN A 35 -15.57 4.04 -1.47
N PHE A 36 -16.21 2.99 -1.97
CA PHE A 36 -15.85 2.32 -3.23
C PHE A 36 -16.58 2.93 -4.43
N ASN A 37 -17.78 3.40 -4.19
CA ASN A 37 -18.57 4.09 -5.20
C ASN A 37 -19.48 5.12 -4.53
N PRO A 38 -19.25 6.43 -4.72
CA PRO A 38 -20.03 7.46 -4.05
C PRO A 38 -21.50 7.51 -4.46
N ALA A 39 -21.91 6.78 -5.52
CA ALA A 39 -23.32 6.62 -5.88
C ALA A 39 -24.07 5.64 -4.95
N PHE A 40 -23.35 4.84 -4.16
CA PHE A 40 -23.97 3.93 -3.21
C PHE A 40 -24.39 4.66 -1.93
N ALA A 41 -25.63 5.03 -1.81
CA ALA A 41 -26.18 5.49 -0.54
C ALA A 41 -26.40 4.29 0.39
N PRO A 42 -26.07 4.41 1.70
CA PRO A 42 -26.45 3.39 2.68
C PRO A 42 -27.95 3.36 2.90
N LEU A 43 -28.48 2.28 3.48
CA LEU A 43 -29.92 2.11 3.73
C LEU A 43 -30.48 3.11 4.76
N ARG A 44 -29.63 3.67 5.61
CA ARG A 44 -29.99 4.60 6.70
C ARG A 44 -28.90 5.66 6.89
N GLY A 45 -29.27 6.76 7.52
CA GLY A 45 -28.29 7.69 8.07
C GLY A 45 -27.42 6.99 9.12
N TYR A 46 -26.20 7.45 9.29
CA TYR A 46 -25.23 6.86 10.23
C TYR A 46 -24.42 7.90 10.95
N VAL A 47 -23.87 7.48 12.09
CA VAL A 47 -22.79 8.15 12.80
C VAL A 47 -21.76 7.10 13.12
N ASN A 48 -20.54 7.30 12.69
CA ASN A 48 -19.40 6.47 12.98
C ASN A 48 -18.52 7.17 14.01
N ILE A 49 -18.03 6.41 14.97
CA ILE A 49 -17.07 6.86 15.99
C ILE A 49 -15.77 6.07 15.88
N PRO A 50 -14.65 6.58 16.42
CA PRO A 50 -13.35 5.92 16.30
C PRO A 50 -13.39 4.46 16.74
N ALA A 51 -12.68 3.60 16.02
CA ALA A 51 -12.57 2.16 16.20
C ALA A 51 -13.86 1.35 15.97
N ILE A 52 -15.05 1.94 16.11
CA ILE A 52 -16.33 1.29 15.82
C ILE A 52 -16.82 1.64 14.40
N GLY A 53 -16.39 2.78 13.87
CA GLY A 53 -16.77 3.28 12.54
C GLY A 53 -16.21 2.45 11.37
N GLY A 54 -15.25 1.60 11.64
CA GLY A 54 -14.72 0.61 10.73
C GLY A 54 -13.24 0.77 10.39
N VAL A 55 -12.62 -0.38 10.25
CA VAL A 55 -11.27 -0.55 9.75
C VAL A 55 -11.35 -1.39 8.49
N ASN A 56 -10.69 -0.95 7.43
CA ASN A 56 -10.53 -1.69 6.20
C ASN A 56 -9.04 -1.94 5.98
N ILE A 57 -8.69 -3.19 5.75
CA ILE A 57 -7.35 -3.61 5.37
C ILE A 57 -7.50 -4.39 4.07
N ASN A 58 -6.83 -3.92 3.05
CA ASN A 58 -6.80 -4.58 1.77
C ASN A 58 -5.35 -4.91 1.41
N VAL A 59 -5.09 -6.16 1.06
CA VAL A 59 -3.79 -6.62 0.60
C VAL A 59 -3.98 -7.11 -0.83
N GLY A 60 -3.19 -6.60 -1.73
CA GLY A 60 -3.28 -6.90 -3.15
C GLY A 60 -1.90 -7.00 -3.78
N GLY A 61 -1.89 -7.32 -5.06
CA GLY A 61 -0.65 -7.43 -5.82
C GLY A 61 -0.72 -8.52 -6.86
N ASN A 62 0.43 -8.95 -7.31
CA ASN A 62 0.55 -10.06 -8.26
C ASN A 62 1.18 -11.32 -7.66
N ILE A 63 1.37 -11.32 -6.34
CA ILE A 63 1.80 -12.48 -5.55
C ILE A 63 0.54 -13.13 -5.00
N ALA A 64 0.30 -14.38 -5.34
CA ALA A 64 -0.80 -15.12 -4.76
C ALA A 64 -0.43 -15.65 -3.37
N VAL A 65 -1.43 -15.91 -2.52
CA VAL A 65 -1.20 -16.41 -1.16
C VAL A 65 -0.50 -17.77 -1.17
N ASP A 66 -0.77 -18.60 -2.17
CA ASP A 66 -0.14 -19.90 -2.38
C ASP A 66 1.32 -19.82 -2.86
N ASN A 67 1.83 -18.63 -3.17
CA ASN A 67 3.26 -18.40 -3.39
C ASN A 67 4.03 -18.14 -2.07
N ILE A 68 3.32 -17.82 -0.99
CA ILE A 68 3.93 -17.47 0.30
C ILE A 68 3.63 -18.52 1.37
N LEU A 69 2.39 -19.03 1.38
CA LEU A 69 1.90 -20.00 2.37
C LEU A 69 1.59 -21.35 1.71
N PHE A 70 2.17 -22.38 2.27
CA PHE A 70 2.07 -23.76 1.77
C PHE A 70 1.40 -24.64 2.82
N SER A 71 0.57 -25.57 2.39
CA SER A 71 0.04 -26.61 3.27
C SER A 71 0.98 -27.81 3.27
N ARG A 72 1.55 -28.15 4.44
CA ARG A 72 2.41 -29.34 4.65
C ARG A 72 1.96 -30.03 5.93
N ASP A 73 1.65 -31.31 5.85
CA ASP A 73 1.21 -32.14 6.98
C ASP A 73 0.07 -31.54 7.83
N GLY A 74 -0.89 -30.87 7.14
CA GLY A 74 -2.03 -30.22 7.79
C GLY A 74 -1.71 -28.90 8.50
N LYS A 75 -0.48 -28.36 8.32
CA LYS A 75 -0.06 -27.06 8.85
C LYS A 75 0.21 -26.08 7.71
N LEU A 76 0.00 -24.80 7.98
CA LEU A 76 0.44 -23.74 7.09
C LEU A 76 1.89 -23.37 7.43
N VAL A 77 2.75 -23.44 6.43
CA VAL A 77 4.16 -23.07 6.51
C VAL A 77 4.48 -22.00 5.46
N THR A 78 5.53 -21.23 5.69
CA THR A 78 5.97 -20.21 4.74
C THR A 78 6.89 -20.80 3.68
N LEU A 79 7.19 -20.03 2.64
CA LEU A 79 8.16 -20.40 1.60
C LEU A 79 9.58 -20.70 2.16
N LEU A 80 9.90 -20.20 3.37
CA LEU A 80 11.20 -20.43 4.02
C LEU A 80 11.33 -21.82 4.65
N ASP A 81 10.22 -22.49 4.91
CA ASP A 81 10.22 -23.80 5.54
C ASP A 81 10.97 -24.82 4.69
N SER A 82 11.77 -25.67 5.34
CA SER A 82 12.59 -26.69 4.68
C SER A 82 11.75 -27.75 3.95
N SER A 83 10.51 -27.99 4.36
CA SER A 83 9.58 -28.91 3.71
C SER A 83 9.02 -28.37 2.37
N VAL A 84 9.19 -27.09 2.09
CA VAL A 84 8.80 -26.48 0.82
C VAL A 84 9.97 -26.55 -0.15
N SER A 85 9.79 -27.23 -1.28
CA SER A 85 10.85 -27.31 -2.28
C SER A 85 11.11 -25.93 -2.93
N ALA A 86 12.33 -25.72 -3.44
CA ALA A 86 12.63 -24.50 -4.19
C ALA A 86 11.76 -24.33 -5.42
N ALA A 87 11.43 -25.43 -6.11
CA ALA A 87 10.54 -25.42 -7.25
C ALA A 87 9.13 -24.95 -6.88
N ASP A 88 8.59 -25.42 -5.76
CA ASP A 88 7.28 -24.96 -5.26
C ASP A 88 7.35 -23.50 -4.83
N ALA A 89 8.34 -23.10 -4.03
CA ALA A 89 8.49 -21.75 -3.48
C ALA A 89 8.62 -20.67 -4.56
N LEU A 90 9.30 -20.98 -5.66
CA LEU A 90 9.54 -20.03 -6.76
C LEU A 90 8.49 -20.16 -7.89
N SER A 91 7.60 -21.15 -7.81
CA SER A 91 6.54 -21.36 -8.77
C SER A 91 5.55 -20.19 -8.77
N GLY A 92 5.19 -19.70 -9.94
CA GLY A 92 4.20 -18.63 -10.09
C GLY A 92 4.70 -17.22 -9.80
N LEU A 93 5.91 -17.05 -9.25
CA LEU A 93 6.53 -15.73 -9.07
C LEU A 93 6.96 -15.15 -10.42
N LYS A 94 6.83 -13.84 -10.55
CA LYS A 94 7.22 -13.07 -11.75
C LYS A 94 8.58 -12.42 -11.55
N GLN A 95 9.15 -11.83 -12.61
CA GLN A 95 10.39 -11.07 -12.51
C GLN A 95 10.27 -9.89 -11.54
N ASN A 96 9.12 -9.21 -11.54
CA ASN A 96 8.75 -8.17 -10.58
C ASN A 96 7.46 -8.60 -9.90
N ASN A 97 7.52 -8.76 -8.59
CA ASN A 97 6.38 -9.13 -7.77
C ASN A 97 5.96 -7.92 -6.97
N LEU A 98 4.72 -7.51 -7.15
CA LEU A 98 4.15 -6.36 -6.48
C LEU A 98 3.31 -6.86 -5.31
N LEU A 99 3.50 -6.24 -4.15
CA LEU A 99 2.68 -6.42 -2.97
C LEU A 99 2.25 -5.04 -2.50
N GLY A 100 0.94 -4.84 -2.36
CA GLY A 100 0.37 -3.60 -1.86
C GLY A 100 -0.52 -3.83 -0.66
N MET A 101 -0.56 -2.87 0.24
CA MET A 101 -1.49 -2.83 1.37
C MET A 101 -2.15 -1.46 1.42
N ASP A 102 -3.46 -1.43 1.49
CA ASP A 102 -4.26 -0.23 1.79
C ASP A 102 -4.91 -0.43 3.15
N PHE A 103 -4.56 0.42 4.08
CA PHE A 103 -5.18 0.52 5.39
C PHE A 103 -6.01 1.79 5.46
N ARG A 104 -7.26 1.65 5.87
CA ARG A 104 -8.17 2.77 6.12
C ARG A 104 -8.88 2.58 7.44
N MET A 105 -8.83 3.60 8.27
CA MET A 105 -9.57 3.66 9.53
C MET A 105 -10.45 4.90 9.53
N ASN A 106 -11.76 4.71 9.70
CA ASN A 106 -12.67 5.83 9.89
C ASN A 106 -12.55 6.35 11.33
N VAL A 107 -12.17 7.62 11.47
CA VAL A 107 -12.01 8.30 12.76
C VAL A 107 -13.36 8.84 13.22
N ILE A 108 -14.06 9.53 12.35
CA ILE A 108 -15.42 10.02 12.56
C ILE A 108 -16.12 10.10 11.21
N GLY A 109 -17.39 9.77 11.19
CA GLY A 109 -18.19 9.88 9.98
C GLY A 109 -19.66 10.04 10.32
N PHE A 110 -20.37 10.75 9.49
CA PHE A 110 -21.81 10.86 9.58
C PHE A 110 -22.41 11.08 8.21
N GLY A 111 -23.62 10.60 8.04
CA GLY A 111 -24.36 10.78 6.80
C GLY A 111 -25.84 10.70 7.02
N ALA A 112 -26.59 11.41 6.19
CA ALA A 112 -28.02 11.48 6.28
C ALA A 112 -28.68 11.69 4.90
N PHE A 113 -29.91 11.25 4.80
CA PHE A 113 -30.76 11.61 3.68
C PHE A 113 -31.26 13.05 3.81
N THR A 114 -31.41 13.72 2.71
CA THR A 114 -32.09 15.01 2.65
C THR A 114 -33.59 14.84 2.92
N LYS A 115 -34.29 15.96 3.08
CA LYS A 115 -35.75 15.95 3.39
C LYS A 115 -36.61 15.18 2.37
N ASN A 116 -36.15 15.04 1.14
CA ASN A 116 -36.85 14.28 0.10
C ASN A 116 -36.60 12.77 0.19
N HIS A 117 -35.76 12.31 1.13
CA HIS A 117 -35.34 10.91 1.35
C HIS A 117 -34.74 10.22 0.10
N LYS A 118 -34.29 10.99 -0.89
CA LYS A 118 -33.72 10.49 -2.13
C LYS A 118 -32.23 10.78 -2.24
N ASN A 119 -31.84 12.00 -1.88
CA ASN A 119 -30.43 12.39 -1.92
C ASN A 119 -29.76 12.07 -0.59
N PHE A 120 -28.54 11.60 -0.66
CA PHE A 120 -27.74 11.27 0.51
C PHE A 120 -26.46 12.11 0.53
N TRP A 121 -26.09 12.59 1.70
CA TRP A 121 -24.81 13.26 1.92
C TRP A 121 -24.06 12.64 3.09
N SER A 122 -22.75 12.68 3.04
CA SER A 122 -21.91 12.24 4.15
C SER A 122 -20.65 13.06 4.29
N PHE A 123 -20.12 13.05 5.49
CA PHE A 123 -18.79 13.54 5.82
C PHE A 123 -18.05 12.43 6.57
N ASP A 124 -16.81 12.18 6.18
CA ASP A 124 -15.95 11.19 6.79
C ASP A 124 -14.55 11.75 6.98
N LEU A 125 -13.98 11.51 8.15
CA LEU A 125 -12.57 11.72 8.45
C LEU A 125 -11.90 10.36 8.61
N ASN A 126 -10.91 10.09 7.76
CA ASN A 126 -10.21 8.81 7.72
C ASN A 126 -8.71 8.99 7.92
N VAL A 127 -8.07 8.02 8.55
CA VAL A 127 -6.62 7.78 8.44
C VAL A 127 -6.42 6.77 7.32
N ARG A 128 -5.48 7.07 6.43
CA ARG A 128 -5.08 6.19 5.33
C ARG A 128 -3.59 5.92 5.37
N VAL A 129 -3.23 4.66 5.14
CA VAL A 129 -1.85 4.23 4.94
C VAL A 129 -1.83 3.31 3.73
N ASN A 130 -1.06 3.69 2.73
CA ASN A 130 -0.81 2.87 1.55
C ASN A 130 0.64 2.42 1.59
N GLU A 131 0.85 1.15 1.36
CA GLU A 131 2.16 0.53 1.27
C GLU A 131 2.25 -0.24 -0.04
N ASP A 132 3.29 0.02 -0.82
CA ASP A 132 3.58 -0.71 -2.04
C ASP A 132 5.02 -1.21 -1.99
N ALA A 133 5.23 -2.49 -2.26
CA ALA A 133 6.54 -3.11 -2.35
C ALA A 133 6.74 -3.78 -3.71
N ASN A 134 7.89 -3.56 -4.31
CA ASN A 134 8.37 -4.29 -5.47
C ASN A 134 9.43 -5.28 -5.04
N LEU A 135 9.11 -6.59 -5.16
CA LEU A 135 9.92 -7.70 -4.71
C LEU A 135 10.41 -8.47 -5.95
N PRO A 136 11.65 -8.26 -6.42
CA PRO A 136 12.15 -8.94 -7.60
C PRO A 136 12.32 -10.44 -7.37
N TYR A 137 12.21 -11.23 -8.45
CA TYR A 137 12.36 -12.69 -8.41
C TYR A 137 13.68 -13.13 -7.78
N SER A 138 14.77 -12.42 -8.08
CA SER A 138 16.10 -12.68 -7.53
C SER A 138 16.18 -12.59 -6.00
N LEU A 139 15.31 -11.78 -5.37
CA LEU A 139 15.18 -11.73 -3.91
C LEU A 139 14.65 -13.07 -3.37
N PHE A 140 13.65 -13.65 -4.02
CA PHE A 140 13.09 -14.94 -3.61
C PHE A 140 14.07 -16.10 -3.87
N GLU A 141 14.83 -16.06 -4.99
CA GLU A 141 15.91 -17.01 -5.23
C GLU A 141 16.98 -16.95 -4.13
N PHE A 142 17.39 -15.74 -3.76
CA PHE A 142 18.35 -15.57 -2.67
C PHE A 142 17.80 -16.12 -1.34
N ILE A 143 16.61 -15.70 -0.95
CA ILE A 143 15.99 -16.10 0.33
C ILE A 143 15.80 -17.63 0.42
N LYS A 144 15.41 -18.27 -0.70
CA LYS A 144 15.08 -19.71 -0.69
C LYS A 144 16.28 -20.61 -0.95
N LEU A 145 17.20 -20.20 -1.80
CA LEU A 145 18.31 -21.03 -2.28
C LEU A 145 19.67 -20.64 -1.69
N GLY A 146 19.77 -19.48 -1.02
CA GLY A 146 21.05 -18.89 -0.68
C GLY A 146 21.91 -18.59 -1.91
N LYS A 147 21.27 -18.34 -3.07
CA LYS A 147 21.98 -18.16 -4.33
C LYS A 147 22.56 -16.77 -4.40
N GLU A 148 23.88 -16.70 -4.57
CA GLU A 148 24.54 -15.44 -4.88
C GLU A 148 23.89 -14.75 -6.09
N GLY A 149 23.81 -13.44 -6.08
CA GLY A 149 23.25 -12.73 -7.21
C GLY A 149 23.05 -11.26 -7.02
N GLN A 150 22.52 -10.67 -8.08
CA GLN A 150 22.19 -9.27 -8.16
C GLN A 150 20.69 -9.11 -8.01
N ILE A 151 20.27 -8.49 -6.92
CA ILE A 151 18.90 -8.09 -6.71
C ILE A 151 18.75 -6.67 -7.27
N ARG A 152 17.84 -6.49 -8.21
CA ARG A 152 17.58 -5.21 -8.89
C ARG A 152 16.14 -4.80 -8.69
N ASN A 153 15.91 -3.47 -8.64
CA ASN A 153 14.56 -2.90 -8.53
C ASN A 153 13.81 -3.39 -7.27
N PHE A 154 14.52 -3.61 -6.18
CA PHE A 154 13.91 -3.81 -4.88
C PHE A 154 13.53 -2.46 -4.29
N GLY A 155 12.31 -2.30 -3.80
CA GLY A 155 11.90 -1.04 -3.21
C GLY A 155 10.55 -1.11 -2.55
N THR A 156 10.31 -0.15 -1.66
CA THR A 156 9.04 0.03 -0.96
C THR A 156 8.67 1.50 -0.92
N SER A 157 7.38 1.77 -0.92
CA SER A 157 6.80 3.10 -0.87
C SER A 157 5.64 3.10 0.13
N THR A 158 5.72 3.97 1.12
CA THR A 158 4.68 4.17 2.13
C THR A 158 4.16 5.59 2.06
N ASP A 159 2.85 5.76 1.97
CA ASP A 159 2.18 7.06 2.10
C ASP A 159 1.16 6.99 3.23
N SER A 160 1.23 7.91 4.18
CA SER A 160 0.24 8.06 5.24
C SER A 160 -0.36 9.46 5.26
N TYR A 161 -1.68 9.55 5.39
CA TYR A 161 -2.40 10.83 5.37
C TYR A 161 -3.74 10.78 6.08
N LEU A 162 -4.23 11.95 6.48
CA LEU A 162 -5.60 12.17 6.87
C LEU A 162 -6.42 12.57 5.64
N GLU A 163 -7.60 11.98 5.51
CA GLU A 163 -8.56 12.26 4.46
C GLU A 163 -9.83 12.82 5.08
N ALA A 164 -10.18 14.07 4.79
CA ALA A 164 -11.49 14.65 5.09
C ALA A 164 -12.32 14.64 3.81
N ALA A 165 -13.38 13.86 3.78
CA ALA A 165 -14.18 13.60 2.58
C ALA A 165 -15.63 14.04 2.75
N PHE A 166 -16.15 14.77 1.78
CA PHE A 166 -17.56 15.10 1.67
C PHE A 166 -18.15 14.42 0.43
N SER A 167 -19.25 13.69 0.62
CA SER A 167 -19.92 12.95 -0.43
C SER A 167 -21.36 13.40 -0.60
N TYR A 168 -21.82 13.39 -1.86
CA TYR A 168 -23.19 13.65 -2.20
C TYR A 168 -23.65 12.72 -3.31
N SER A 169 -24.77 12.01 -3.10
CA SER A 169 -25.39 11.16 -4.11
C SER A 169 -26.85 11.52 -4.32
N PHE A 170 -27.31 11.40 -5.54
CA PHE A 170 -28.66 11.74 -5.94
C PHE A 170 -29.15 10.88 -7.10
N PRO A 171 -30.45 10.58 -7.14
CA PRO A 171 -31.07 9.84 -8.22
C PRO A 171 -31.40 10.70 -9.40
N LEU A 172 -31.43 10.08 -10.57
CA LEU A 172 -31.92 10.58 -11.85
C LEU A 172 -32.79 9.52 -12.53
N MET A 173 -33.45 9.85 -13.62
CA MET A 173 -34.22 8.91 -14.45
C MET A 173 -35.23 8.08 -13.64
N ASP A 174 -36.09 8.73 -12.88
CA ASP A 174 -37.10 8.09 -12.03
C ASP A 174 -36.47 7.03 -11.05
N ASP A 175 -35.40 7.46 -10.37
CA ASP A 175 -34.67 6.68 -9.38
C ASP A 175 -33.96 5.44 -9.96
N ARG A 176 -33.76 5.34 -11.28
CA ARG A 176 -33.03 4.24 -11.90
C ARG A 176 -31.53 4.49 -12.05
N LEU A 177 -31.11 5.74 -12.09
CA LEU A 177 -29.70 6.13 -12.18
C LEU A 177 -29.33 6.92 -10.93
N TYR A 178 -28.34 6.47 -10.17
CA TYR A 178 -27.75 7.23 -9.08
C TYR A 178 -26.37 7.72 -9.49
N ILE A 179 -26.12 8.99 -9.24
CA ILE A 179 -24.82 9.63 -9.42
C ILE A 179 -24.28 10.01 -8.05
N GLY A 180 -23.01 9.77 -7.84
CA GLY A 180 -22.31 10.18 -6.63
C GLY A 180 -21.03 10.93 -6.93
N ILE A 181 -20.76 11.94 -6.11
CA ILE A 181 -19.54 12.75 -6.17
C ILE A 181 -18.99 12.83 -4.75
N ARG A 182 -17.66 12.65 -4.61
CA ARG A 182 -17.01 12.76 -3.32
C ARG A 182 -15.74 13.60 -3.47
N GLY A 183 -15.73 14.76 -2.85
CA GLY A 183 -14.56 15.63 -2.75
C GLY A 183 -13.76 15.30 -1.49
N LYS A 184 -12.44 15.27 -1.61
CA LYS A 184 -11.51 14.91 -0.54
C LYS A 184 -10.47 16.00 -0.35
N PHE A 185 -10.23 16.38 0.90
CA PHE A 185 -9.06 17.15 1.31
C PHE A 185 -8.08 16.18 1.98
N LEU A 186 -6.82 16.23 1.58
CA LEU A 186 -5.77 15.31 2.03
C LEU A 186 -4.71 16.08 2.80
N ALA A 187 -4.39 15.61 3.99
CA ALA A 187 -3.33 16.16 4.81
C ALA A 187 -2.27 15.07 5.04
N GLY A 188 -1.17 15.15 4.28
CA GLY A 188 -0.07 14.18 4.33
C GLY A 188 0.62 14.19 5.69
N LEU A 189 0.79 13.01 6.29
CA LEU A 189 1.48 12.82 7.56
C LEU A 189 2.93 12.44 7.33
N ALA A 190 3.14 11.38 6.56
CA ALA A 190 4.46 10.90 6.18
C ALA A 190 4.43 10.21 4.83
N ARG A 191 5.55 10.28 4.13
CA ARG A 191 5.86 9.52 2.94
C ARG A 191 7.28 8.99 3.05
N ALA A 192 7.47 7.73 2.75
CA ALA A 192 8.79 7.12 2.62
C ALA A 192 8.88 6.37 1.29
N LEU A 193 9.96 6.58 0.58
CA LEU A 193 10.31 5.84 -0.63
C LEU A 193 11.72 5.32 -0.48
N VAL A 194 11.87 4.01 -0.46
CA VAL A 194 13.16 3.33 -0.43
C VAL A 194 13.30 2.56 -1.74
N THR A 195 14.38 2.82 -2.46
CA THR A 195 14.65 2.13 -3.73
C THR A 195 16.09 1.66 -3.73
N TYR A 196 16.31 0.38 -4.02
CA TYR A 196 17.62 -0.19 -4.26
C TYR A 196 17.77 -0.50 -5.75
N ASP A 197 18.58 0.30 -6.42
CA ASP A 197 18.95 0.07 -7.82
C ASP A 197 19.91 -1.11 -7.94
N ARG A 198 20.70 -1.34 -6.88
CA ARG A 198 21.65 -2.42 -6.78
C ARG A 198 21.69 -2.98 -5.36
N PHE A 199 21.58 -4.30 -5.27
CA PHE A 199 21.76 -5.05 -4.05
C PHE A 199 22.43 -6.37 -4.45
N ASP A 200 23.75 -6.37 -4.40
CA ASP A 200 24.55 -7.51 -4.80
C ASP A 200 24.99 -8.28 -3.57
N ILE A 201 24.75 -9.58 -3.58
CA ILE A 201 25.13 -10.49 -2.49
C ILE A 201 26.13 -11.48 -3.02
N SER A 202 27.28 -11.56 -2.35
CA SER A 202 28.31 -12.55 -2.59
C SER A 202 28.51 -13.38 -1.32
N LEU A 203 28.31 -14.69 -1.45
CA LEU A 203 28.43 -15.66 -0.37
C LEU A 203 29.67 -16.51 -0.63
N ARG A 204 30.79 -16.22 0.05
CA ARG A 204 31.99 -17.04 -0.01
C ARG A 204 32.13 -17.82 1.29
N GLU A 205 32.88 -18.95 1.26
CA GLU A 205 33.07 -19.79 2.43
C GLU A 205 33.72 -19.05 3.61
N ASP A 206 34.54 -18.03 3.33
CA ASP A 206 35.29 -17.25 4.29
C ASP A 206 34.69 -15.88 4.60
N ARG A 207 33.80 -15.36 3.75
CA ARG A 207 33.17 -14.05 3.92
C ARG A 207 31.91 -13.87 3.09
N TRP A 208 31.02 -13.10 3.62
CA TRP A 208 29.85 -12.59 2.89
C TRP A 208 30.05 -11.11 2.61
N ALA A 209 29.77 -10.71 1.40
CA ALA A 209 29.80 -9.30 1.02
C ALA A 209 28.44 -8.88 0.48
N VAL A 210 27.96 -7.75 0.95
CA VAL A 210 26.72 -7.13 0.48
C VAL A 210 27.07 -5.72 -0.02
N LEU A 211 26.83 -5.49 -1.30
CA LEU A 211 26.99 -4.18 -1.91
C LEU A 211 25.62 -3.60 -2.20
N THR A 212 25.29 -2.48 -1.58
CA THR A 212 24.03 -1.78 -1.79
C THR A 212 24.25 -0.44 -2.50
N GLN A 213 23.34 -0.11 -3.39
CA GLN A 213 23.19 1.22 -3.96
C GLN A 213 21.70 1.55 -4.00
N GLY A 214 21.29 2.50 -3.18
CA GLY A 214 19.89 2.83 -3.03
C GLY A 214 19.67 4.28 -2.61
N THR A 215 18.42 4.68 -2.61
CA THR A 215 17.97 5.99 -2.17
C THR A 215 16.85 5.85 -1.15
N LEU A 216 16.88 6.71 -0.14
CA LEU A 216 15.78 6.96 0.77
C LEU A 216 15.27 8.37 0.55
N ASP A 217 13.99 8.53 0.25
CA ASP A 217 13.30 9.83 0.26
C ASP A 217 12.20 9.75 1.32
N LEU A 218 12.41 10.47 2.41
CA LEU A 218 11.50 10.52 3.53
C LEU A 218 10.96 11.93 3.68
N THR A 219 9.66 12.08 3.67
CA THR A 219 8.97 13.33 3.95
C THR A 219 8.00 13.12 5.10
N ALA A 220 8.28 13.73 6.24
CA ALA A 220 7.38 13.68 7.39
C ALA A 220 7.47 15.00 8.18
N ALA A 221 6.36 15.40 8.78
CA ALA A 221 6.34 16.64 9.56
C ALA A 221 7.26 16.52 10.77
N GLY A 222 8.21 17.45 10.86
CA GLY A 222 9.18 17.47 11.94
C GLY A 222 10.25 16.38 11.88
N ALA A 223 10.39 15.70 10.72
CA ALA A 223 11.47 14.76 10.50
C ALA A 223 12.83 15.46 10.68
N LYS A 224 13.67 14.90 11.50
CA LYS A 224 15.06 15.29 11.69
C LYS A 224 15.90 14.03 11.77
N VAL A 225 17.10 14.13 11.28
CA VAL A 225 18.13 13.12 11.50
C VAL A 225 18.88 13.49 12.74
N GLU A 226 18.87 12.64 13.74
CA GLU A 226 19.72 12.78 14.94
C GLU A 226 21.05 12.07 14.61
N THR A 227 21.95 12.76 13.90
CA THR A 227 23.28 12.23 13.59
C THR A 227 24.21 12.42 14.78
N ASP A 228 25.04 11.41 15.05
CA ASP A 228 26.24 11.58 15.86
C ASP A 228 27.14 12.62 15.15
N PRO A 229 27.60 13.68 15.83
CA PRO A 229 28.47 14.70 15.25
C PRO A 229 29.74 14.15 14.55
N ASP A 230 30.15 12.94 14.92
CA ASP A 230 31.32 12.25 14.37
C ASP A 230 30.98 11.24 13.26
N SER A 231 29.69 11.07 12.90
CA SER A 231 29.23 10.17 11.85
C SER A 231 28.79 10.91 10.60
N GLU A 232 29.31 10.51 9.46
CA GLU A 232 28.85 11.01 8.15
C GLU A 232 27.61 10.24 7.63
N THR A 233 27.18 9.21 8.37
CA THR A 233 26.06 8.33 7.98
C THR A 233 24.98 8.34 9.05
N PHE A 234 23.75 8.03 8.65
CA PHE A 234 22.62 7.85 9.56
C PHE A 234 21.87 6.55 9.28
N GLU A 235 21.21 6.03 10.29
CA GLU A 235 20.32 4.88 10.19
C GLU A 235 18.85 5.33 10.25
N ILE A 236 17.95 4.46 9.82
CA ILE A 236 16.50 4.75 9.93
C ILE A 236 16.10 4.96 11.39
N GLY A 237 16.80 4.31 12.34
CA GLY A 237 16.60 4.50 13.78
C GLY A 237 16.94 5.88 14.31
N ASP A 238 17.79 6.63 13.60
CA ASP A 238 18.21 7.99 13.96
C ASP A 238 17.19 9.06 13.54
N LEU A 239 16.09 8.65 12.96
CA LEU A 239 15.03 9.54 12.49
C LEU A 239 14.08 9.89 13.64
N ASP A 240 14.10 11.12 14.09
CA ASP A 240 13.12 11.66 15.06
C ASP A 240 11.93 12.29 14.32
N PHE A 241 10.74 11.92 14.75
CA PHE A 241 9.48 12.40 14.17
C PHE A 241 8.68 13.16 15.23
N LYS A 242 8.54 14.46 15.03
CA LYS A 242 7.66 15.30 15.86
C LYS A 242 6.52 15.86 14.99
N PRO A 243 5.44 15.10 14.73
CA PRO A 243 4.37 15.53 13.85
C PRO A 243 3.55 16.66 14.47
N THR A 244 3.97 17.89 14.27
CA THR A 244 3.27 19.10 14.74
C THR A 244 2.33 19.69 13.68
N LYS A 245 2.49 19.34 12.43
CA LYS A 245 1.69 19.80 11.26
C LYS A 245 1.77 18.76 10.14
N PRO A 246 0.82 18.79 9.19
CA PRO A 246 0.92 17.96 7.99
C PRO A 246 2.19 18.25 7.19
N ALA A 247 2.77 17.19 6.64
CA ALA A 247 3.95 17.26 5.78
C ALA A 247 3.61 17.57 4.32
N GLY A 248 2.33 17.57 3.98
CA GLY A 248 1.83 17.90 2.65
C GLY A 248 0.33 18.12 2.66
N TYR A 249 -0.19 18.68 1.56
CA TYR A 249 -1.62 18.90 1.36
C TYR A 249 -2.01 18.50 -0.04
N GLY A 250 -3.24 18.05 -0.19
CA GLY A 250 -3.76 17.65 -1.48
C GLY A 250 -5.28 17.60 -1.55
N PHE A 251 -5.74 17.26 -2.74
CA PHE A 251 -7.16 17.09 -3.02
C PHE A 251 -7.36 15.87 -3.90
N ALA A 252 -8.48 15.19 -3.71
CA ALA A 252 -8.91 14.12 -4.59
C ALA A 252 -10.42 14.19 -4.85
N LEU A 253 -10.84 13.52 -5.90
CA LEU A 253 -12.22 13.44 -6.34
C LEU A 253 -12.57 11.98 -6.64
N ASP A 254 -13.73 11.54 -6.14
CA ASP A 254 -14.34 10.30 -6.57
C ASP A 254 -15.63 10.62 -7.34
N LEU A 255 -15.85 9.86 -8.38
CA LEU A 255 -17.07 9.90 -9.19
C LEU A 255 -17.66 8.50 -9.28
N GLY A 256 -18.95 8.41 -9.16
CA GLY A 256 -19.64 7.12 -9.23
C GLY A 256 -20.99 7.20 -9.88
N ALA A 257 -21.38 6.09 -10.46
CA ALA A 257 -22.71 5.91 -11.02
C ALA A 257 -23.20 4.48 -10.80
N THR A 258 -24.49 4.32 -10.56
CA THR A 258 -25.17 3.02 -10.57
C THR A 258 -26.45 3.13 -11.39
N TYR A 259 -26.74 2.11 -12.18
CA TYR A 259 -27.92 2.08 -13.04
C TYR A 259 -28.66 0.76 -12.89
N ASP A 260 -29.93 0.84 -12.51
CA ASP A 260 -30.82 -0.30 -12.39
C ASP A 260 -31.36 -0.68 -13.78
N ILE A 261 -30.76 -1.68 -14.40
CA ILE A 261 -31.15 -2.21 -15.73
C ILE A 261 -32.48 -2.94 -15.59
N LEU A 262 -32.58 -3.80 -14.59
CA LEU A 262 -33.77 -4.58 -14.23
C LEU A 262 -33.92 -4.56 -12.69
N PRO A 263 -35.07 -4.95 -12.15
CA PRO A 263 -35.28 -5.00 -10.70
C PRO A 263 -34.25 -5.85 -9.93
N ASN A 264 -33.60 -6.79 -10.60
CA ASN A 264 -32.59 -7.69 -10.05
C ASN A 264 -31.23 -7.59 -10.72
N LEU A 265 -31.00 -6.56 -11.57
CA LEU A 265 -29.75 -6.35 -12.28
C LEU A 265 -29.34 -4.89 -12.24
N GLN A 266 -28.28 -4.58 -11.52
CA GLN A 266 -27.67 -3.25 -11.43
C GLN A 266 -26.27 -3.28 -12.05
N ALA A 267 -25.97 -2.26 -12.86
CA ALA A 267 -24.62 -1.95 -13.30
C ALA A 267 -24.05 -0.79 -12.48
N SER A 268 -22.77 -0.81 -12.18
CA SER A 268 -22.11 0.26 -11.46
C SER A 268 -20.72 0.56 -12.03
N LEU A 269 -20.35 1.84 -11.95
CA LEU A 269 -19.03 2.33 -12.36
C LEU A 269 -18.57 3.39 -11.36
N ALA A 270 -17.28 3.33 -10.99
CA ALA A 270 -16.68 4.37 -10.17
C ALA A 270 -15.23 4.63 -10.59
N VAL A 271 -14.80 5.88 -10.40
CA VAL A 271 -13.41 6.31 -10.44
C VAL A 271 -13.13 6.94 -9.09
N THR A 272 -12.20 6.39 -8.33
CA THR A 272 -11.88 6.83 -6.98
C THR A 272 -10.45 7.32 -6.89
N ASP A 273 -10.18 8.19 -5.91
CA ASP A 273 -8.84 8.69 -5.58
C ASP A 273 -8.14 9.44 -6.74
N LEU A 274 -8.92 10.11 -7.60
CA LEU A 274 -8.37 10.96 -8.65
C LEU A 274 -7.84 12.27 -8.03
N GLY A 275 -6.57 12.28 -7.65
CA GLY A 275 -6.00 13.40 -6.93
C GLY A 275 -4.49 13.34 -6.76
N PHE A 276 -4.00 14.18 -5.86
CA PHE A 276 -2.58 14.27 -5.53
C PHE A 276 -2.37 14.81 -4.12
N ILE A 277 -1.18 14.58 -3.57
CA ILE A 277 -0.64 15.25 -2.38
C ILE A 277 0.64 15.95 -2.80
N SER A 278 0.72 17.26 -2.51
CA SER A 278 1.95 18.03 -2.66
C SER A 278 2.73 17.99 -1.34
N TRP A 279 3.81 17.24 -1.34
CA TRP A 279 4.67 17.07 -0.19
C TRP A 279 5.64 18.23 -0.01
N SER A 280 5.93 18.59 1.24
CA SER A 280 6.78 19.74 1.58
C SER A 280 8.26 19.37 1.54
N LYS A 281 9.01 19.97 0.63
CA LYS A 281 10.48 19.81 0.56
C LYS A 281 11.23 20.22 1.83
N LYS A 282 10.61 21.06 2.68
CA LYS A 282 11.23 21.51 3.94
C LYS A 282 11.22 20.44 5.05
N ASN A 283 10.38 19.43 4.87
CA ASN A 283 10.20 18.32 5.80
C ASN A 283 10.67 17.01 5.17
N SER A 284 11.60 17.08 4.21
CA SER A 284 12.12 15.91 3.52
C SER A 284 13.57 15.68 3.92
N VAL A 285 13.89 14.43 4.18
CA VAL A 285 15.25 13.91 4.34
C VAL A 285 15.52 13.00 3.16
N MET A 286 16.63 13.19 2.49
CA MET A 286 17.07 12.33 1.41
C MET A 286 18.39 11.69 1.79
N GLY A 287 18.44 10.37 1.69
CA GLY A 287 19.64 9.58 1.95
C GLY A 287 20.04 8.78 0.71
N VAL A 288 21.32 8.57 0.53
CA VAL A 288 21.90 7.73 -0.52
C VAL A 288 22.74 6.66 0.15
N SER A 289 22.42 5.40 -0.10
CA SER A 289 23.27 4.28 0.32
C SER A 289 24.18 3.89 -0.83
N THR A 290 25.49 3.91 -0.57
CA THR A 290 26.50 3.37 -1.48
C THR A 290 27.50 2.64 -0.59
N GLN A 291 27.08 1.49 -0.05
CA GLN A 291 27.90 0.78 0.93
C GLN A 291 28.27 -0.61 0.44
N GLU A 292 29.50 -1.00 0.75
CA GLU A 292 30.00 -2.36 0.65
C GLU A 292 30.26 -2.85 2.09
N THR A 293 29.43 -3.76 2.56
CA THR A 293 29.57 -4.33 3.91
C THR A 293 30.07 -5.77 3.76
N GLU A 294 31.18 -6.05 4.36
CA GLU A 294 31.76 -7.40 4.42
C GLU A 294 31.55 -8.01 5.82
N PHE A 295 30.99 -9.20 5.85
CA PHE A 295 30.83 -10.00 7.07
C PHE A 295 31.84 -11.14 7.01
N THR A 296 32.80 -11.16 7.96
CA THR A 296 33.72 -12.26 8.12
C THR A 296 33.36 -13.10 9.34
N GLY A 297 33.35 -14.42 9.17
CA GLY A 297 33.17 -15.35 10.29
C GLY A 297 31.74 -15.74 10.65
N ALA A 298 30.75 -15.45 9.81
CA ALA A 298 29.41 -16.02 9.97
C ALA A 298 29.42 -17.48 9.50
N THR A 299 29.49 -18.43 10.42
CA THR A 299 29.18 -19.84 10.13
C THR A 299 27.67 -20.00 10.13
N VAL A 300 27.11 -20.47 9.03
CA VAL A 300 25.68 -20.87 8.99
C VAL A 300 25.58 -22.14 9.83
N PRO A 301 24.81 -22.16 10.92
CA PRO A 301 24.58 -23.36 11.69
C PRO A 301 23.98 -24.46 10.82
N GLU A 302 24.49 -25.65 10.81
CA GLU A 302 23.93 -26.81 10.10
C GLU A 302 22.52 -27.19 10.61
N ASN A 303 22.10 -26.68 11.75
CA ASN A 303 20.81 -26.95 12.36
C ASN A 303 20.00 -25.65 12.55
N ALA A 304 18.79 -25.63 11.97
CA ALA A 304 17.82 -24.53 12.04
C ALA A 304 17.26 -24.19 13.45
N SER A 305 17.87 -24.71 14.51
CA SER A 305 17.47 -24.45 15.90
C SER A 305 18.36 -23.44 16.63
N GLU A 306 19.43 -22.98 16.02
CA GLU A 306 20.21 -21.86 16.57
C GLU A 306 19.68 -20.54 15.97
N PRO A 307 19.56 -19.47 16.78
CA PRO A 307 19.15 -18.19 16.24
C PRO A 307 20.13 -17.76 15.14
N VAL A 308 19.57 -17.41 13.98
CA VAL A 308 20.31 -16.73 12.92
C VAL A 308 21.07 -15.58 13.59
N PRO A 309 22.38 -15.39 13.33
CA PRO A 309 23.13 -14.27 13.90
C PRO A 309 22.30 -12.99 13.69
N ASP A 310 22.19 -12.17 14.74
CA ASP A 310 21.57 -10.86 14.64
C ASP A 310 22.19 -10.17 13.44
N PHE A 311 21.44 -10.10 12.36
CA PHE A 311 21.77 -9.21 11.26
C PHE A 311 21.57 -7.81 11.81
N ASP A 312 22.61 -7.25 12.37
CA ASP A 312 22.67 -5.85 12.70
C ASP A 312 22.23 -5.10 11.44
N LEU A 313 21.18 -4.31 11.55
CA LEU A 313 20.60 -3.50 10.46
C LEU A 313 21.58 -2.42 9.96
N GLU A 314 22.87 -2.54 10.27
CA GLU A 314 23.96 -1.73 9.72
C GLU A 314 23.96 -1.68 8.18
N MET A 315 23.26 -2.63 7.52
CA MET A 315 23.07 -2.63 6.07
C MET A 315 22.21 -1.49 5.53
N LEU A 316 21.51 -0.73 6.38
CA LEU A 316 20.60 0.35 6.01
C LEU A 316 21.15 1.72 6.39
N LYS A 317 22.47 1.91 6.32
CA LYS A 317 23.09 3.22 6.51
C LYS A 317 22.96 4.05 5.24
N PHE A 318 22.54 5.31 5.42
CA PHE A 318 22.41 6.30 4.36
C PHE A 318 23.32 7.49 4.65
N ASN A 319 23.88 8.08 3.59
CA ASN A 319 24.67 9.31 3.64
C ASN A 319 23.80 10.53 3.37
#